data_1aebac42d96209281190b45ee7180a6d
#
_entry.id   1aebac42d96209281190b45ee7180a6d
#
_cell.length_a   1.000
_cell.length_b   1.000
_cell.length_c   1.000
_cell.angle_alpha   90.00
_cell.angle_beta   90.00
_cell.angle_gamma   90.00
#
_symmetry.space_group_name_H-M   'P 1'
#
loop_
_entity.id
_entity.type
_entity.pdbx_description
1 polymer ?
#
loop_
_entity_poly.entity_id
_entity_poly.type
_entity_poly.pdbx_seq_one_letter_code
_entity_poly.pdbx_strand_id
1 'polypeptide(L)'
;MKGCIDNPLVELPAKANGHLDVGTAVGKDGVLTVIRDNRLQKEPTVGQVPLVSGEIAEDLTSYYAYSEQVPTVMALGVLVDKDLSILCAGGFMVQLLPGATDAEIDQLEKNINAMPSVTELLHAGKTPEDMMQMALAGFAPNVLDERTVQYQCDCSAERTKEMLLSLGRA
;
A
#
# COMPACT_ATOMS: atom_id res chain seq x y z
N MET A 1 3.56 -6.53 -3.80
CA MET A 1 3.11 -6.82 -2.43
C MET A 1 2.16 -8.00 -2.49
N LYS A 2 2.19 -8.90 -1.51
CA LYS A 2 1.25 -10.03 -1.36
C LYS A 2 0.72 -10.00 0.06
N GLY A 3 -0.52 -10.40 0.25
CA GLY A 3 -1.13 -10.48 1.57
C GLY A 3 -2.19 -11.58 1.58
N CYS A 4 -2.48 -12.10 2.74
CA CYS A 4 -3.57 -13.04 2.99
C CYS A 4 -4.16 -12.78 4.37
N ILE A 5 -5.40 -13.19 4.54
CA ILE A 5 -6.07 -13.20 5.84
C ILE A 5 -6.55 -14.61 6.14
N ASP A 6 -6.62 -14.97 7.40
CA ASP A 6 -6.99 -16.33 7.82
C ASP A 6 -8.46 -16.66 7.50
N ASN A 7 -9.34 -15.67 7.56
CA ASN A 7 -10.74 -15.81 7.20
C ASN A 7 -11.09 -14.90 6.01
N PRO A 8 -10.96 -15.40 4.76
CA PRO A 8 -11.23 -14.58 3.57
C PRO A 8 -12.73 -14.35 3.30
N LEU A 9 -13.62 -15.10 3.96
CA LEU A 9 -15.08 -14.99 3.81
C LEU A 9 -15.67 -14.12 4.94
N VAL A 10 -15.19 -12.90 5.05
CA VAL A 10 -15.70 -11.94 6.04
C VAL A 10 -16.82 -11.12 5.41
N GLU A 11 -18.00 -11.18 6.00
CA GLU A 11 -19.14 -10.33 5.68
C GLU A 11 -19.25 -9.21 6.72
N LEU A 12 -18.93 -8.01 6.34
CA LEU A 12 -19.03 -6.83 7.20
C LEU A 12 -19.87 -5.75 6.51
N PRO A 13 -20.70 -5.03 7.27
CA PRO A 13 -21.38 -3.86 6.72
C PRO A 13 -20.35 -2.79 6.35
N ALA A 14 -20.65 -2.04 5.30
CA ALA A 14 -19.86 -0.86 4.97
C ALA A 14 -19.89 0.16 6.13
N LYS A 15 -18.85 0.96 6.27
CA LYS A 15 -18.82 2.10 7.20
C LYS A 15 -19.92 3.09 6.88
N ALA A 16 -20.28 3.94 7.82
CA ALA A 16 -21.33 4.95 7.65
C ALA A 16 -21.09 5.91 6.46
N ASN A 17 -19.84 6.06 6.04
CA ASN A 17 -19.44 6.83 4.87
C ASN A 17 -19.49 6.04 3.55
N GLY A 18 -19.96 4.78 3.57
CA GLY A 18 -20.05 3.91 2.41
C GLY A 18 -18.74 3.18 2.01
N HIS A 19 -17.65 3.41 2.75
CA HIS A 19 -16.39 2.72 2.51
C HIS A 19 -16.37 1.31 3.12
N LEU A 20 -15.56 0.42 2.57
CA LEU A 20 -15.30 -0.89 3.15
C LEU A 20 -14.66 -0.76 4.53
N ASP A 21 -15.07 -1.59 5.47
CA ASP A 21 -14.47 -1.64 6.81
C ASP A 21 -13.28 -2.60 6.85
N VAL A 22 -12.20 -2.19 6.18
CA VAL A 22 -10.98 -2.98 6.07
C VAL A 22 -10.33 -3.19 7.43
N GLY A 23 -10.31 -2.15 8.27
CA GLY A 23 -9.72 -2.23 9.60
C GLY A 23 -10.37 -3.29 10.47
N THR A 24 -11.70 -3.42 10.42
CA THR A 24 -12.41 -4.48 11.14
C THR A 24 -12.19 -5.87 10.51
N ALA A 25 -12.09 -5.95 9.16
CA ALA A 25 -11.82 -7.20 8.47
C ALA A 25 -10.43 -7.77 8.78
N VAL A 26 -9.41 -6.92 8.80
CA VAL A 26 -8.02 -7.29 9.11
C VAL A 26 -7.82 -7.50 10.62
N GLY A 27 -8.46 -6.66 11.43
CA GLY A 27 -8.27 -6.63 12.88
C GLY A 27 -7.06 -5.81 13.30
N LYS A 28 -6.93 -5.59 14.61
CA LYS A 28 -5.84 -4.80 15.21
C LYS A 28 -4.85 -5.65 15.99
N ASP A 29 -5.25 -6.85 16.38
CA ASP A 29 -4.44 -7.78 17.16
C ASP A 29 -3.60 -8.64 16.23
N GLY A 30 -2.54 -8.05 15.67
CA GLY A 30 -1.70 -8.73 14.70
C GLY A 30 -0.37 -8.00 14.49
N VAL A 31 0.41 -8.55 13.57
CA VAL A 31 1.74 -8.04 13.22
C VAL A 31 1.83 -7.87 11.72
N LEU A 32 2.24 -6.69 11.27
CA LEU A 32 2.65 -6.46 9.90
C LEU A 32 4.11 -6.91 9.75
N THR A 33 4.34 -7.90 8.89
CA THR A 33 5.68 -8.34 8.51
C THR A 33 5.98 -7.87 7.10
N VAL A 34 7.06 -7.12 6.93
CA VAL A 34 7.53 -6.66 5.62
C VAL A 34 8.82 -7.37 5.27
N ILE A 35 8.80 -8.12 4.19
CA ILE A 35 9.97 -8.85 3.65
C ILE A 35 10.40 -8.15 2.37
N ARG A 36 11.64 -7.63 2.36
CA ARG A 36 12.22 -6.95 1.19
C ARG A 36 13.40 -7.76 0.65
N ASP A 37 13.24 -8.22 -0.56
CA ASP A 37 14.30 -8.86 -1.33
C ASP A 37 14.75 -7.91 -2.45
N ASN A 38 15.88 -7.26 -2.26
CA ASN A 38 16.51 -6.38 -3.25
C ASN A 38 17.46 -7.14 -4.19
N ARG A 39 17.61 -8.47 -4.00
CA ARG A 39 18.51 -9.35 -4.74
C ARG A 39 19.99 -8.95 -4.70
N LEU A 40 20.36 -8.00 -3.85
CA LEU A 40 21.74 -7.56 -3.62
C LEU A 40 22.37 -8.26 -2.42
N GLN A 41 21.54 -8.78 -1.52
CA GLN A 41 21.94 -9.50 -0.33
C GLN A 41 21.55 -10.97 -0.46
N LYS A 42 22.27 -11.84 0.28
CA LYS A 42 22.02 -13.28 0.29
C LYS A 42 20.67 -13.64 0.92
N GLU A 43 20.22 -12.84 1.88
CA GLU A 43 18.97 -13.01 2.60
C GLU A 43 18.12 -11.74 2.50
N PRO A 44 16.80 -11.86 2.42
CA PRO A 44 15.91 -10.71 2.42
C PRO A 44 15.93 -10.01 3.78
N THR A 45 15.71 -8.70 3.77
CA THR A 45 15.51 -7.93 5.02
C THR A 45 14.08 -8.12 5.49
N VAL A 46 13.91 -8.44 6.78
CA VAL A 46 12.60 -8.64 7.41
C VAL A 46 12.42 -7.61 8.51
N GLY A 47 11.34 -6.85 8.44
CA GLY A 47 10.91 -5.92 9.47
C GLY A 47 9.51 -6.26 9.97
N GLN A 48 9.25 -6.01 11.25
CA GLN A 48 7.95 -6.30 11.88
C GLN A 48 7.53 -5.14 12.78
N VAL A 49 6.24 -4.82 12.71
CA VAL A 49 5.58 -3.86 13.62
C VAL A 49 4.19 -4.38 13.99
N PRO A 50 3.67 -4.08 15.19
CA PRO A 50 2.28 -4.37 15.50
C PRO A 50 1.36 -3.58 14.58
N LEU A 51 0.18 -4.12 14.29
CA LEU A 51 -0.88 -3.39 13.61
C LEU A 51 -1.37 -2.23 14.48
N VAL A 52 -1.66 -1.10 13.85
CA VAL A 52 -2.17 0.11 14.52
C VAL A 52 -3.71 0.18 14.37
N SER A 53 -4.19 0.00 13.16
CA SER A 53 -5.61 0.16 12.86
C SER A 53 -6.21 -0.99 12.05
N GLY A 54 -5.40 -1.81 11.40
CA GLY A 54 -5.84 -2.79 10.41
C GLY A 54 -6.12 -2.16 9.04
N GLU A 55 -6.02 -0.83 8.92
CA GLU A 55 -6.08 -0.13 7.64
C GLU A 55 -4.69 -0.18 6.98
N ILE A 56 -4.60 -0.80 5.82
CA ILE A 56 -3.31 -1.15 5.18
C ILE A 56 -2.38 0.05 4.99
N ALA A 57 -2.92 1.21 4.60
CA ALA A 57 -2.13 2.42 4.39
C ALA A 57 -1.54 2.95 5.69
N GLU A 58 -2.33 2.94 6.78
CA GLU A 58 -1.90 3.41 8.09
C GLU A 58 -0.85 2.49 8.70
N ASP A 59 -1.06 1.18 8.62
CA ASP A 59 -0.13 0.19 9.16
C ASP A 59 1.20 0.20 8.40
N LEU A 60 1.18 0.39 7.07
CA LEU A 60 2.39 0.56 6.28
C LEU A 60 3.10 1.89 6.58
N THR A 61 2.37 2.98 6.78
CA THR A 61 2.93 4.27 7.20
C THR A 61 3.63 4.13 8.55
N SER A 62 2.99 3.45 9.50
CA SER A 62 3.56 3.11 10.80
C SER A 62 4.85 2.29 10.67
N TYR A 63 4.86 1.28 9.80
CA TYR A 63 6.05 0.48 9.52
C TYR A 63 7.22 1.35 9.05
N TYR A 64 7.00 2.25 8.08
CA TYR A 64 8.07 3.13 7.59
C TYR A 64 8.56 4.10 8.66
N ALA A 65 7.66 4.62 9.49
CA ALA A 65 8.02 5.54 10.57
C ALA A 65 8.85 4.86 11.66
N TYR A 66 8.44 3.68 12.13
CA TYR A 66 9.04 3.03 13.29
C TYR A 66 10.16 2.04 12.94
N SER A 67 9.99 1.25 11.88
CA SER A 67 10.97 0.23 11.49
C SER A 67 12.04 0.78 10.56
N GLU A 68 11.65 1.56 9.56
CA GLU A 68 12.57 2.14 8.58
C GLU A 68 13.10 3.53 8.98
N GLN A 69 12.43 4.20 9.92
CA GLN A 69 12.74 5.56 10.38
C GLN A 69 12.73 6.59 9.23
N VAL A 70 11.85 6.39 8.27
CA VAL A 70 11.65 7.28 7.13
C VAL A 70 10.27 7.91 7.24
N PRO A 71 10.16 9.25 7.39
CA PRO A 71 8.89 9.93 7.35
C PRO A 71 8.17 9.66 6.02
N THR A 72 7.00 9.06 6.13
CA THR A 72 6.27 8.55 4.96
C THR A 72 4.79 8.91 5.09
N VAL A 73 4.19 9.33 3.99
CA VAL A 73 2.74 9.41 3.82
C VAL A 73 2.32 8.37 2.78
N MET A 74 1.31 7.59 3.09
CA MET A 74 0.76 6.62 2.17
C MET A 74 -0.76 6.77 2.09
N ALA A 75 -1.28 6.81 0.88
CA ALA A 75 -2.71 6.80 0.62
C ALA A 75 -3.02 5.69 -0.37
N LEU A 76 -3.95 4.82 0.00
CA LEU A 76 -4.42 3.70 -0.81
C LEU A 76 -5.93 3.78 -0.95
N GLY A 77 -6.45 3.29 -2.07
CA GLY A 77 -7.88 3.25 -2.30
C GLY A 77 -8.29 2.17 -3.27
N VAL A 78 -9.39 1.51 -2.96
CA VAL A 78 -10.07 0.56 -3.83
C VAL A 78 -11.55 0.92 -3.85
N LEU A 79 -12.11 1.11 -5.03
CA LEU A 79 -13.54 1.33 -5.24
C LEU A 79 -14.16 0.06 -5.78
N VAL A 80 -15.15 -0.45 -5.04
CA VAL A 80 -15.88 -1.68 -5.37
C VAL A 80 -17.31 -1.31 -5.77
N ASP A 81 -17.80 -1.88 -6.86
CA ASP A 81 -19.17 -1.70 -7.30
C ASP A 81 -20.16 -2.61 -6.53
N LYS A 82 -21.45 -2.42 -6.74
CA LYS A 82 -22.53 -3.20 -6.08
C LYS A 82 -22.52 -4.68 -6.41
N ASP A 83 -21.98 -5.04 -7.58
CA ASP A 83 -21.79 -6.42 -8.03
C ASP A 83 -20.48 -7.05 -7.51
N LEU A 84 -19.76 -6.35 -6.60
CA LEU A 84 -18.46 -6.72 -6.05
C LEU A 84 -17.29 -6.66 -7.04
N SER A 85 -17.50 -6.13 -8.24
CA SER A 85 -16.39 -5.85 -9.17
C SER A 85 -15.57 -4.65 -8.70
N ILE A 86 -14.27 -4.66 -9.00
CA ILE A 86 -13.37 -3.55 -8.67
C ILE A 86 -13.40 -2.55 -9.80
N LEU A 87 -13.92 -1.35 -9.54
CA LEU A 87 -13.97 -0.26 -10.49
C LEU A 87 -12.60 0.40 -10.68
N CYS A 88 -11.92 0.67 -9.60
CA CYS A 88 -10.56 1.19 -9.61
C CYS A 88 -9.82 0.84 -8.33
N ALA A 89 -8.49 0.76 -8.43
CA ALA A 89 -7.60 0.55 -7.30
C ALA A 89 -6.28 1.27 -7.55
N GLY A 90 -5.72 1.88 -6.53
CA GLY A 90 -4.44 2.56 -6.63
C GLY A 90 -4.04 3.25 -5.35
N GLY A 91 -2.99 4.07 -5.45
CA GLY A 91 -2.47 4.80 -4.32
C GLY A 91 -1.19 5.54 -4.66
N PHE A 92 -0.69 6.26 -3.68
CA PHE A 92 0.62 6.88 -3.75
C PHE A 92 1.35 6.76 -2.42
N MET A 93 2.65 6.87 -2.47
CA MET A 93 3.52 6.96 -1.32
C MET A 93 4.48 8.13 -1.53
N VAL A 94 4.63 8.97 -0.52
CA VAL A 94 5.59 10.07 -0.49
C VAL A 94 6.51 9.88 0.69
N GLN A 95 7.81 9.99 0.46
CA GLN A 95 8.83 9.88 1.49
C GLN A 95 9.72 11.12 1.50
N LEU A 96 10.00 11.63 2.70
CA LEU A 96 10.97 12.70 2.86
C LEU A 96 12.38 12.15 2.71
N LEU A 97 13.19 12.83 1.93
CA LEU A 97 14.62 12.56 1.85
C LEU A 97 15.36 13.32 2.95
N PRO A 98 16.53 12.83 3.40
CA PRO A 98 17.36 13.56 4.35
C PRO A 98 17.71 14.95 3.84
N GLY A 99 17.52 15.95 4.70
CA GLY A 99 17.79 17.34 4.36
C GLY A 99 16.60 18.14 3.83
N ALA A 100 15.40 17.56 3.78
CA ALA A 100 14.18 18.32 3.52
C ALA A 100 14.01 19.45 4.54
N THR A 101 13.70 20.64 4.06
CA THR A 101 13.49 21.81 4.91
C THR A 101 12.06 21.84 5.47
N ASP A 102 11.85 22.53 6.60
CA ASP A 102 10.52 22.70 7.19
C ASP A 102 9.52 23.31 6.19
N ALA A 103 9.97 24.26 5.38
CA ALA A 103 9.12 24.89 4.35
C ALA A 103 8.68 23.91 3.26
N GLU A 104 9.53 22.95 2.87
CA GLU A 104 9.19 21.90 1.92
C GLU A 104 8.21 20.90 2.55
N ILE A 105 8.40 20.56 3.83
CA ILE A 105 7.49 19.69 4.59
C ILE A 105 6.11 20.33 4.69
N ASP A 106 6.03 21.59 5.14
CA ASP A 106 4.78 22.35 5.25
C ASP A 106 4.04 22.44 3.91
N GLN A 107 4.76 22.68 2.82
CA GLN A 107 4.18 22.74 1.48
C GLN A 107 3.62 21.37 1.06
N LEU A 108 4.35 20.30 1.31
CA LEU A 108 3.93 18.93 0.99
C LEU A 108 2.69 18.51 1.80
N GLU A 109 2.69 18.76 3.10
CA GLU A 109 1.54 18.49 3.96
C GLU A 109 0.30 19.26 3.52
N LYS A 110 0.44 20.54 3.17
CA LYS A 110 -0.65 21.35 2.63
C LYS A 110 -1.21 20.77 1.34
N ASN A 111 -0.35 20.34 0.44
CA ASN A 111 -0.77 19.74 -0.82
C ASN A 111 -1.56 18.45 -0.58
N ILE A 112 -1.00 17.53 0.21
CA ILE A 112 -1.60 16.22 0.48
C ILE A 112 -2.95 16.38 1.20
N ASN A 113 -3.04 17.27 2.19
CA ASN A 113 -4.29 17.54 2.91
C ASN A 113 -5.37 18.18 2.03
N ALA A 114 -4.99 18.83 0.93
CA ALA A 114 -5.93 19.41 -0.03
C ALA A 114 -6.36 18.42 -1.13
N MET A 115 -5.74 17.24 -1.22
CA MET A 115 -6.09 16.24 -2.25
C MET A 115 -7.41 15.55 -1.90
N PRO A 116 -8.26 15.29 -2.90
CA PRO A 116 -9.36 14.35 -2.76
C PRO A 116 -8.86 12.93 -2.43
N SER A 117 -9.75 12.06 -1.99
CA SER A 117 -9.39 10.66 -1.75
C SER A 117 -8.89 9.97 -3.04
N VAL A 118 -8.02 8.97 -2.87
CA VAL A 118 -7.48 8.20 -4.01
C VAL A 118 -8.60 7.61 -4.87
N THR A 119 -9.66 7.11 -4.25
CA THR A 119 -10.80 6.54 -4.97
C THR A 119 -11.56 7.58 -5.79
N GLU A 120 -11.74 8.80 -5.28
CA GLU A 120 -12.36 9.90 -6.02
C GLU A 120 -11.48 10.32 -7.21
N LEU A 121 -10.17 10.42 -7.02
CA LEU A 121 -9.23 10.78 -8.10
C LEU A 121 -9.26 9.73 -9.21
N LEU A 122 -9.15 8.45 -8.86
CA LEU A 122 -9.17 7.36 -9.83
C LEU A 122 -10.51 7.24 -10.55
N HIS A 123 -11.62 7.41 -9.83
CA HIS A 123 -12.96 7.38 -10.43
C HIS A 123 -13.18 8.56 -11.38
N ALA A 124 -12.56 9.70 -11.11
CA ALA A 124 -12.53 10.87 -12.00
C ALA A 124 -11.56 10.69 -13.20
N GLY A 125 -10.92 9.53 -13.35
CA GLY A 125 -9.99 9.23 -14.44
C GLY A 125 -8.61 9.87 -14.30
N LYS A 126 -8.23 10.28 -13.09
CA LYS A 126 -6.90 10.84 -12.82
C LYS A 126 -5.83 9.76 -12.94
N THR A 127 -4.73 10.12 -13.57
CA THR A 127 -3.56 9.24 -13.75
C THR A 127 -2.62 9.31 -12.53
N PRO A 128 -1.69 8.36 -12.39
CA PRO A 128 -0.62 8.47 -11.38
C PRO A 128 0.19 9.78 -11.50
N GLU A 129 0.42 10.26 -12.71
CA GLU A 129 1.08 11.54 -12.96
C GLU A 129 0.26 12.72 -12.44
N ASP A 130 -1.07 12.73 -12.69
CA ASP A 130 -1.95 13.76 -12.13
C ASP A 130 -1.86 13.80 -10.61
N MET A 131 -1.88 12.63 -9.94
CA MET A 131 -1.74 12.55 -8.49
C MET A 131 -0.38 13.02 -8.00
N MET A 132 0.69 12.66 -8.70
CA MET A 132 2.04 13.15 -8.42
C MET A 132 2.12 14.69 -8.55
N GLN A 133 1.56 15.26 -9.62
CA GLN A 133 1.53 16.71 -9.81
C GLN A 133 0.75 17.44 -8.72
N MET A 134 -0.35 16.84 -8.24
CA MET A 134 -1.13 17.41 -7.14
C MET A 134 -0.37 17.33 -5.81
N ALA A 135 0.20 16.17 -5.47
CA ALA A 135 0.96 15.98 -4.24
C ALA A 135 2.21 16.87 -4.19
N LEU A 136 2.89 17.03 -5.33
CA LEU A 136 4.14 17.78 -5.44
C LEU A 136 3.94 19.18 -6.06
N ALA A 137 2.75 19.77 -5.91
CA ALA A 137 2.49 21.12 -6.39
C ALA A 137 3.45 22.14 -5.72
N GLY A 138 4.10 22.96 -6.54
CA GLY A 138 5.15 23.89 -6.09
C GLY A 138 6.56 23.31 -6.05
N PHE A 139 6.71 22.00 -6.29
CA PHE A 139 8.00 21.35 -6.52
C PHE A 139 8.23 21.13 -8.02
N ALA A 140 9.44 20.71 -8.38
CA ALA A 140 9.81 20.35 -9.75
C ALA A 140 10.04 18.83 -9.85
N PRO A 141 8.97 18.02 -9.91
CA PRO A 141 9.11 16.57 -9.92
C PRO A 141 9.76 16.08 -11.21
N ASN A 142 10.60 15.05 -11.09
CA ASN A 142 11.22 14.36 -12.20
C ASN A 142 10.80 12.89 -12.19
N VAL A 143 10.16 12.41 -13.27
CA VAL A 143 9.80 11.01 -13.42
C VAL A 143 11.06 10.20 -13.72
N LEU A 144 11.43 9.31 -12.81
CA LEU A 144 12.64 8.50 -12.92
C LEU A 144 12.37 7.15 -13.60
N ASP A 145 11.20 6.56 -13.39
CA ASP A 145 10.84 5.25 -13.94
C ASP A 145 9.32 5.13 -14.05
N GLU A 146 8.87 4.36 -15.05
CA GLU A 146 7.46 4.03 -15.26
C GLU A 146 7.33 2.55 -15.57
N ARG A 147 6.40 1.86 -14.92
CA ARG A 147 6.16 0.43 -15.10
C ARG A 147 4.69 0.12 -15.17
N THR A 148 4.32 -0.73 -16.11
CA THR A 148 2.98 -1.33 -16.11
C THR A 148 2.87 -2.34 -14.99
N VAL A 149 1.81 -2.22 -14.18
CA VAL A 149 1.51 -3.16 -13.09
C VAL A 149 0.14 -3.79 -13.34
N GLN A 150 -0.04 -5.01 -12.85
CA GLN A 150 -1.31 -5.72 -12.92
C GLN A 150 -1.52 -6.57 -11.69
N TYR A 151 -2.78 -6.81 -11.32
CA TYR A 151 -3.11 -7.82 -10.34
C TYR A 151 -2.91 -9.20 -10.97
N GLN A 152 -2.03 -10.00 -10.36
CA GLN A 152 -1.72 -11.34 -10.85
C GLN A 152 -1.50 -12.30 -9.69
N CYS A 153 -2.14 -13.46 -9.77
CA CYS A 153 -1.86 -14.59 -8.91
C CYS A 153 -0.83 -15.50 -9.59
N ASP A 154 0.32 -15.71 -8.95
CA ASP A 154 1.39 -16.62 -9.42
C ASP A 154 1.29 -18.01 -8.75
N CYS A 155 0.15 -18.33 -8.13
CA CYS A 155 -0.08 -19.68 -7.64
C CYS A 155 -0.28 -20.63 -8.81
N SER A 156 0.49 -21.72 -8.85
CA SER A 156 0.31 -22.80 -9.80
C SER A 156 0.51 -24.15 -9.13
N ALA A 157 -0.14 -25.19 -9.67
CA ALA A 157 0.02 -26.55 -9.19
C ALA A 157 1.46 -27.02 -9.36
N GLU A 158 2.13 -26.63 -10.46
CA GLU A 158 3.52 -26.95 -10.76
C GLU A 158 4.45 -26.35 -9.69
N ARG A 159 4.30 -25.07 -9.37
CA ARG A 159 5.11 -24.40 -8.35
C ARG A 159 4.90 -25.03 -6.96
N THR A 160 3.66 -25.39 -6.60
CA THR A 160 3.36 -26.09 -5.36
C THR A 160 4.04 -27.46 -5.33
N LYS A 161 4.02 -28.19 -6.45
CA LYS A 161 4.69 -29.50 -6.58
C LYS A 161 6.20 -29.36 -6.45
N GLU A 162 6.81 -28.38 -7.09
CA GLU A 162 8.25 -28.11 -6.98
C GLU A 162 8.65 -27.78 -5.54
N MET A 163 7.84 -26.97 -4.86
CA MET A 163 8.06 -26.64 -3.46
C MET A 163 7.97 -27.88 -2.57
N LEU A 164 7.00 -28.77 -2.78
CA LEU A 164 6.87 -30.03 -2.05
C LEU A 164 8.05 -30.97 -2.34
N LEU A 165 8.50 -31.04 -3.58
CA LEU A 165 9.67 -31.84 -3.96
C LEU A 165 10.96 -31.32 -3.32
N SER A 166 11.10 -30.01 -3.13
CA SER A 166 12.26 -29.40 -2.49
C SER A 166 12.39 -29.72 -1.00
N LEU A 167 11.27 -30.03 -0.33
CA LEU A 167 11.25 -30.43 1.07
C LEU A 167 11.79 -31.86 1.29
N GLY A 168 12.00 -32.63 0.23
CA GLY A 168 12.47 -34.00 0.33
C GLY A 168 11.40 -35.00 0.78
N ARG A 169 11.77 -36.25 0.86
CA ARG A 169 10.97 -37.30 1.52
C ARG A 169 11.31 -37.32 3.01
N ALA A 170 10.32 -37.16 3.88
CA ALA A 170 10.47 -37.41 5.31
C ALA A 170 10.76 -38.91 5.55
#